data_0d256552c517712afaebc2c4b66ca48e
#
_entry.id   0d256552c517712afaebc2c4b66ca48e
#
_cell.length_a   1.000
_cell.length_b   1.000
_cell.length_c   1.000
_cell.angle_alpha   90.00
_cell.angle_beta   90.00
_cell.angle_gamma   90.00
#
_symmetry.space_group_name_H-M   'P 1'
#
loop_
_entity.id
_entity.type
_entity.pdbx_description
1 polymer ?
#
loop_
_entity_poly.entity_id
_entity_poly.type
_entity_poly.pdbx_seq_one_letter_code
_entity_poly.pdbx_strand_id
1 'polypeptide(L)'
;VNTAILIPARLASTRFPNKMLAELDGVPLIQRVYNRCKETELPTYVVTPDNEIVDLIGKDNAILVGDAENGTARCSLAADFINYENFINVQGDMPDITTNIINDVARLLGTYSVVTAYTKMSDDKRSNPDSVKIIHNGQTAKWFGRGITGYGDHHLGIYGYRNYILNDYGNLERYPEEEIEQLEQLRWIQNDVKMGVVEVEFNGIEINTKEDLNKWQKQV
;
A
#
# COMPACT_ATOMS: atom_id res chain seq x y z
N VAL A 1 -6.68 17.78 10.45
CA VAL A 1 -6.18 17.50 9.10
C VAL A 1 -7.17 16.54 8.44
N ASN A 2 -7.73 16.95 7.32
CA ASN A 2 -8.75 16.18 6.59
C ASN A 2 -8.08 15.03 5.83
N THR A 3 -8.14 13.81 6.36
CA THR A 3 -7.45 12.62 5.84
C THR A 3 -8.44 11.50 5.57
N ALA A 4 -8.28 10.81 4.42
CA ALA A 4 -9.03 9.59 4.10
C ALA A 4 -8.08 8.43 3.79
N ILE A 5 -8.58 7.20 3.96
CA ILE A 5 -7.87 5.97 3.57
C ILE A 5 -8.41 5.50 2.22
N LEU A 6 -7.50 5.17 1.32
CA LEU A 6 -7.77 4.55 0.02
C LEU A 6 -7.15 3.15 0.01
N ILE A 7 -7.94 2.15 -0.37
CA ILE A 7 -7.49 0.76 -0.48
C ILE A 7 -7.62 0.35 -1.95
N PRO A 8 -6.53 0.45 -2.75
CA PRO A 8 -6.59 0.03 -4.14
C PRO A 8 -6.72 -1.49 -4.23
N ALA A 9 -7.71 -1.95 -5.00
CA ALA A 9 -8.01 -3.36 -5.18
C ALA A 9 -8.41 -3.65 -6.62
N ARG A 10 -8.06 -4.84 -7.13
CA ARG A 10 -8.53 -5.38 -8.41
C ARG A 10 -8.57 -6.89 -8.38
N LEU A 11 -9.49 -7.48 -9.15
CA LEU A 11 -9.59 -8.94 -9.28
C LEU A 11 -8.50 -9.51 -10.17
N ALA A 12 -8.09 -8.77 -11.21
CA ALA A 12 -7.03 -9.18 -12.12
C ALA A 12 -5.68 -9.23 -11.38
N SER A 13 -5.20 -10.44 -11.14
CA SER A 13 -3.89 -10.71 -10.56
C SER A 13 -3.31 -11.96 -11.21
N THR A 14 -2.07 -11.89 -11.69
CA THR A 14 -1.42 -13.00 -12.41
C THR A 14 -0.95 -14.09 -11.45
N ARG A 15 -0.38 -13.73 -10.30
CA ARG A 15 0.17 -14.67 -9.31
C ARG A 15 -0.92 -15.35 -8.46
N PHE A 16 -2.02 -14.67 -8.22
CA PHE A 16 -3.13 -15.16 -7.42
C PHE A 16 -4.45 -14.56 -7.95
N PRO A 17 -5.09 -15.18 -8.98
CA PRO A 17 -6.35 -14.69 -9.53
C PRO A 17 -7.43 -14.55 -8.45
N ASN A 18 -8.22 -13.47 -8.53
CA ASN A 18 -9.28 -13.15 -7.57
C ASN A 18 -8.81 -13.06 -6.10
N LYS A 19 -7.53 -12.72 -5.88
CA LYS A 19 -6.93 -12.63 -4.56
C LYS A 19 -7.78 -11.85 -3.57
N MET A 20 -8.38 -10.74 -3.99
CA MET A 20 -9.17 -9.85 -3.13
C MET A 20 -10.43 -10.52 -2.57
N LEU A 21 -10.95 -11.54 -3.25
CA LEU A 21 -12.12 -12.31 -2.81
C LEU A 21 -11.74 -13.60 -2.07
N ALA A 22 -10.45 -13.95 -1.99
CA ALA A 22 -10.00 -15.11 -1.25
C ALA A 22 -10.32 -14.95 0.24
N GLU A 23 -10.86 -15.99 0.85
CA GLU A 23 -11.32 -15.95 2.25
C GLU A 23 -10.18 -16.23 3.23
N LEU A 24 -10.11 -15.39 4.26
CA LEU A 24 -9.33 -15.59 5.48
C LEU A 24 -10.32 -15.75 6.62
N ASP A 25 -10.46 -16.98 7.15
CA ASP A 25 -11.48 -17.35 8.17
C ASP A 25 -12.90 -16.93 7.78
N GLY A 26 -13.30 -17.22 6.54
CA GLY A 26 -14.64 -16.94 6.04
C GLY A 26 -14.91 -15.47 5.70
N VAL A 27 -13.88 -14.58 5.76
CA VAL A 27 -13.99 -13.18 5.38
C VAL A 27 -13.10 -12.90 4.18
N PRO A 28 -13.63 -12.34 3.07
CA PRO A 28 -12.82 -11.95 1.92
C PRO A 28 -11.66 -11.03 2.30
N LEU A 29 -10.49 -11.23 1.70
CA LEU A 29 -9.27 -10.47 2.00
C LEU A 29 -9.51 -8.95 1.99
N ILE A 30 -10.12 -8.43 0.93
CA ILE A 30 -10.40 -6.99 0.82
C ILE A 30 -11.34 -6.48 1.91
N GLN A 31 -12.35 -7.27 2.29
CA GLN A 31 -13.26 -6.91 3.38
C GLN A 31 -12.53 -6.86 4.73
N ARG A 32 -11.59 -7.78 4.96
CA ARG A 32 -10.77 -7.79 6.18
C ARG A 32 -9.88 -6.56 6.26
N VAL A 33 -9.17 -6.21 5.18
CA VAL A 33 -8.34 -4.99 5.13
C VAL A 33 -9.20 -3.75 5.34
N TYR A 34 -10.35 -3.67 4.67
CA TYR A 34 -11.30 -2.57 4.85
C TYR A 34 -11.74 -2.43 6.32
N ASN A 35 -12.14 -3.53 6.98
CA ASN A 35 -12.55 -3.53 8.37
C ASN A 35 -11.42 -3.03 9.29
N ARG A 36 -10.17 -3.47 9.07
CA ARG A 36 -9.00 -2.97 9.82
C ARG A 36 -8.77 -1.47 9.66
N CYS A 37 -8.90 -0.97 8.44
CA CYS A 37 -8.78 0.46 8.18
C CYS A 37 -9.88 1.27 8.87
N LYS A 38 -11.11 0.75 8.93
CA LYS A 38 -12.24 1.39 9.61
C LYS A 38 -12.04 1.54 11.13
N GLU A 39 -11.20 0.71 11.76
CA GLU A 39 -10.85 0.85 13.18
C GLU A 39 -10.14 2.18 13.51
N THR A 40 -9.61 2.90 12.50
CA THR A 40 -9.00 4.22 12.68
C THR A 40 -10.03 5.35 12.80
N GLU A 41 -11.30 5.08 12.52
CA GLU A 41 -12.39 6.05 12.39
C GLU A 41 -12.22 7.07 11.24
N LEU A 42 -11.15 6.95 10.45
CA LEU A 42 -10.95 7.76 9.25
C LEU A 42 -11.93 7.32 8.13
N PRO A 43 -12.44 8.26 7.32
CA PRO A 43 -13.14 7.93 6.10
C PRO A 43 -12.31 6.97 5.24
N THR A 44 -12.89 5.82 4.88
CA THR A 44 -12.19 4.72 4.23
C THR A 44 -12.94 4.27 2.99
N TYR A 45 -12.23 4.18 1.86
CA TYR A 45 -12.81 3.79 0.58
C TYR A 45 -11.95 2.72 -0.09
N VAL A 46 -12.60 1.69 -0.62
CA VAL A 46 -11.96 0.74 -1.54
C VAL A 46 -12.04 1.32 -2.95
N VAL A 47 -10.91 1.36 -3.64
CA VAL A 47 -10.81 1.94 -5.00
C VAL A 47 -10.57 0.81 -5.99
N THR A 48 -11.51 0.61 -6.92
CA THR A 48 -11.52 -0.58 -7.76
C THR A 48 -12.14 -0.33 -9.14
N PRO A 49 -11.70 -1.06 -10.19
CA PRO A 49 -12.41 -1.12 -11.48
C PRO A 49 -13.52 -2.18 -11.49
N ASP A 50 -13.63 -3.02 -10.43
CA ASP A 50 -14.45 -4.23 -10.43
C ASP A 50 -15.76 -4.03 -9.66
N ASN A 51 -16.90 -4.12 -10.36
CA ASN A 51 -18.22 -4.00 -9.74
C ASN A 51 -18.47 -5.04 -8.65
N GLU A 52 -17.88 -6.24 -8.76
CA GLU A 52 -18.00 -7.30 -7.78
C GLU A 52 -17.40 -6.89 -6.41
N ILE A 53 -16.29 -6.16 -6.42
CA ILE A 53 -15.71 -5.58 -5.19
C ILE A 53 -16.62 -4.44 -4.66
N VAL A 54 -17.18 -3.61 -5.54
CA VAL A 54 -18.13 -2.55 -5.16
C VAL A 54 -19.37 -3.14 -4.48
N ASP A 55 -19.92 -4.22 -5.03
CA ASP A 55 -21.09 -4.88 -4.46
C ASP A 55 -20.79 -5.53 -3.10
N LEU A 56 -19.58 -6.09 -2.93
CA LEU A 56 -19.11 -6.67 -1.66
C LEU A 56 -18.93 -5.63 -0.55
N ILE A 57 -18.28 -4.52 -0.87
CA ILE A 57 -17.92 -3.46 0.11
C ILE A 57 -19.09 -2.51 0.38
N GLY A 58 -19.97 -2.34 -0.62
CA GLY A 58 -21.05 -1.38 -0.60
C GLY A 58 -20.69 -0.07 -1.32
N LYS A 59 -21.62 0.45 -2.09
CA LYS A 59 -21.43 1.61 -2.99
C LYS A 59 -20.99 2.89 -2.28
N ASP A 60 -21.37 3.06 -1.02
CA ASP A 60 -20.99 4.25 -0.23
C ASP A 60 -19.55 4.18 0.28
N ASN A 61 -18.93 3.00 0.25
CA ASN A 61 -17.60 2.71 0.76
C ASN A 61 -16.60 2.32 -0.33
N ALA A 62 -17.03 2.31 -1.59
CA ALA A 62 -16.19 1.97 -2.73
C ALA A 62 -16.27 3.07 -3.80
N ILE A 63 -15.14 3.36 -4.42
CA ILE A 63 -15.01 4.30 -5.54
C ILE A 63 -14.68 3.47 -6.78
N LEU A 64 -15.62 3.44 -7.73
CA LEU A 64 -15.41 2.80 -9.02
C LEU A 64 -14.58 3.72 -9.90
N VAL A 65 -13.41 3.24 -10.34
CA VAL A 65 -12.49 3.96 -11.23
C VAL A 65 -12.15 3.08 -12.44
N GLY A 66 -11.56 3.68 -13.46
CA GLY A 66 -11.02 2.93 -14.61
C GLY A 66 -9.78 2.10 -14.25
N ASP A 67 -9.24 1.40 -15.24
CA ASP A 67 -7.97 0.71 -15.11
C ASP A 67 -6.85 1.68 -14.76
N ALA A 68 -5.91 1.20 -13.94
CA ALA A 68 -4.73 1.93 -13.54
C ALA A 68 -3.51 1.01 -13.55
N GLU A 69 -2.34 1.56 -13.87
CA GLU A 69 -1.09 0.81 -14.02
C GLU A 69 -0.63 0.18 -12.68
N ASN A 70 -0.89 0.87 -11.57
CA ASN A 70 -0.50 0.43 -10.22
C ASN A 70 -1.45 0.96 -9.14
N GLY A 71 -1.15 0.66 -7.87
CA GLY A 71 -1.98 1.07 -6.72
C GLY A 71 -2.00 2.58 -6.50
N THR A 72 -0.87 3.25 -6.62
CA THR A 72 -0.75 4.71 -6.48
C THR A 72 -1.54 5.45 -7.57
N ALA A 73 -1.40 5.03 -8.83
CA ALA A 73 -2.18 5.59 -9.93
C ALA A 73 -3.70 5.40 -9.73
N ARG A 74 -4.12 4.25 -9.19
CA ARG A 74 -5.53 4.00 -8.86
C ARG A 74 -6.03 4.92 -7.74
N CYS A 75 -5.23 5.14 -6.71
CA CYS A 75 -5.55 6.11 -5.65
C CYS A 75 -5.64 7.54 -6.18
N SER A 76 -4.76 7.94 -7.12
CA SER A 76 -4.81 9.25 -7.78
C SER A 76 -6.13 9.45 -8.51
N LEU A 77 -6.61 8.46 -9.28
CA LEU A 77 -7.92 8.53 -9.93
C LEU A 77 -9.07 8.74 -8.93
N ALA A 78 -9.00 8.12 -7.76
CA ALA A 78 -10.04 8.27 -6.73
C ALA A 78 -10.00 9.64 -6.05
N ALA A 79 -8.82 10.24 -5.90
CA ALA A 79 -8.65 11.54 -5.28
C ALA A 79 -9.41 12.67 -5.99
N ASP A 80 -9.68 12.53 -7.29
CA ASP A 80 -10.48 13.47 -8.08
C ASP A 80 -11.98 13.46 -7.69
N PHE A 81 -12.48 12.39 -7.07
CA PHE A 81 -13.89 12.25 -6.71
C PHE A 81 -14.22 12.66 -5.27
N ILE A 82 -13.19 12.81 -4.41
CA ILE A 82 -13.36 13.08 -2.99
C ILE A 82 -12.42 14.20 -2.53
N ASN A 83 -12.89 15.05 -1.64
CA ASN A 83 -12.16 16.25 -1.23
C ASN A 83 -11.51 16.07 0.15
N TYR A 84 -10.29 15.55 0.16
CA TYR A 84 -9.44 15.43 1.36
C TYR A 84 -8.08 16.06 1.10
N GLU A 85 -7.44 16.56 2.16
CA GLU A 85 -6.10 17.16 2.08
C GLU A 85 -5.01 16.09 2.00
N ASN A 86 -5.24 14.94 2.65
CA ASN A 86 -4.31 13.83 2.70
C ASN A 86 -5.00 12.50 2.43
N PHE A 87 -4.25 11.58 1.87
CA PHE A 87 -4.66 10.21 1.62
C PHE A 87 -3.66 9.22 2.21
N ILE A 88 -4.16 8.18 2.84
CA ILE A 88 -3.37 7.01 3.23
C ILE A 88 -3.75 5.87 2.29
N ASN A 89 -2.79 5.38 1.53
CA ASN A 89 -2.94 4.22 0.66
C ASN A 89 -2.52 2.96 1.44
N VAL A 90 -3.47 2.10 1.74
CA VAL A 90 -3.23 0.79 2.34
C VAL A 90 -3.46 -0.26 1.28
N GLN A 91 -2.45 -1.07 0.96
CA GLN A 91 -2.60 -2.12 -0.05
C GLN A 91 -3.61 -3.18 0.38
N GLY A 92 -4.45 -3.64 -0.57
CA GLY A 92 -5.55 -4.57 -0.30
C GLY A 92 -5.11 -5.99 0.13
N ASP A 93 -3.81 -6.25 0.21
CA ASP A 93 -3.21 -7.52 0.59
C ASP A 93 -2.54 -7.51 1.99
N MET A 94 -2.85 -6.50 2.81
CA MET A 94 -2.33 -6.32 4.17
C MET A 94 -3.40 -6.61 5.25
N PRO A 95 -3.86 -7.87 5.45
CA PRO A 95 -4.95 -8.19 6.39
C PRO A 95 -4.62 -7.88 7.86
N ASP A 96 -3.33 -7.80 8.19
CA ASP A 96 -2.84 -7.58 9.54
C ASP A 96 -2.38 -6.13 9.79
N ILE A 97 -2.75 -5.20 8.89
CA ILE A 97 -2.48 -3.78 9.11
C ILE A 97 -3.12 -3.30 10.42
N THR A 98 -2.42 -2.46 11.16
CA THR A 98 -2.91 -1.94 12.44
C THR A 98 -3.19 -0.44 12.39
N THR A 99 -4.09 0.02 13.25
CA THR A 99 -4.41 1.45 13.41
C THR A 99 -3.16 2.28 13.76
N ASN A 100 -2.24 1.72 14.55
CA ASN A 100 -1.00 2.40 14.92
C ASN A 100 -0.13 2.70 13.70
N ILE A 101 0.06 1.73 12.81
CA ILE A 101 0.84 1.91 11.57
C ILE A 101 0.22 3.00 10.69
N ILE A 102 -1.10 2.95 10.50
CA ILE A 102 -1.83 3.96 9.71
C ILE A 102 -1.67 5.35 10.33
N ASN A 103 -1.83 5.48 11.64
CA ASN A 103 -1.70 6.75 12.35
C ASN A 103 -0.27 7.30 12.33
N ASP A 104 0.75 6.44 12.39
CA ASP A 104 2.16 6.85 12.30
C ASP A 104 2.48 7.43 10.91
N VAL A 105 1.99 6.80 9.85
CA VAL A 105 2.10 7.32 8.48
C VAL A 105 1.35 8.65 8.34
N ALA A 106 0.12 8.74 8.84
CA ALA A 106 -0.68 9.97 8.78
C ALA A 106 0.00 11.15 9.52
N ARG A 107 0.59 10.89 10.68
CA ARG A 107 1.30 11.91 11.49
C ARG A 107 2.48 12.50 10.74
N LEU A 108 3.23 11.69 10.01
CA LEU A 108 4.43 12.12 9.30
C LEU A 108 4.12 12.98 8.06
N LEU A 109 2.87 12.97 7.55
CA LEU A 109 2.38 13.88 6.51
C LEU A 109 2.39 15.36 6.95
N GLY A 110 2.50 15.64 8.24
CA GLY A 110 2.77 16.99 8.74
C GLY A 110 4.13 17.55 8.27
N THR A 111 5.09 16.68 7.97
CA THR A 111 6.47 17.05 7.60
C THR A 111 6.79 16.78 6.13
N TYR A 112 6.29 15.67 5.58
CA TYR A 112 6.59 15.22 4.21
C TYR A 112 5.31 15.13 3.38
N SER A 113 5.44 15.35 2.06
CA SER A 113 4.30 15.23 1.14
C SER A 113 4.04 13.80 0.69
N VAL A 114 5.05 12.94 0.76
CA VAL A 114 4.97 11.49 0.55
C VAL A 114 5.63 10.79 1.73
N VAL A 115 4.99 9.75 2.25
CA VAL A 115 5.45 8.99 3.41
C VAL A 115 5.25 7.50 3.15
N THR A 116 6.11 6.66 3.71
CA THR A 116 5.92 5.22 3.78
C THR A 116 6.42 4.65 5.11
N ALA A 117 6.13 3.39 5.37
CA ALA A 117 6.59 2.68 6.58
C ALA A 117 7.57 1.56 6.24
N TYR A 118 8.39 1.24 7.22
CA TYR A 118 9.28 0.08 7.18
C TYR A 118 9.33 -0.61 8.55
N THR A 119 9.69 -1.88 8.53
CA THR A 119 9.97 -2.65 9.74
C THR A 119 11.36 -3.29 9.66
N LYS A 120 11.96 -3.56 10.81
CA LYS A 120 13.25 -4.26 10.86
C LYS A 120 13.14 -5.64 10.22
N MET A 121 14.18 -6.04 9.53
CA MET A 121 14.21 -7.30 8.79
C MET A 121 15.35 -8.18 9.29
N SER A 122 15.07 -9.46 9.52
CA SER A 122 16.10 -10.46 9.84
C SER A 122 16.97 -10.78 8.61
N ASP A 123 18.21 -11.25 8.85
CA ASP A 123 19.18 -11.47 7.78
C ASP A 123 18.74 -12.55 6.78
N ASP A 124 18.03 -13.58 7.24
CA ASP A 124 17.45 -14.62 6.39
C ASP A 124 16.39 -14.08 5.43
N LYS A 125 15.55 -13.13 5.88
CA LYS A 125 14.53 -12.49 5.04
C LYS A 125 15.14 -11.52 4.01
N ARG A 126 16.31 -10.91 4.30
CA ARG A 126 16.98 -9.97 3.39
C ARG A 126 17.40 -10.60 2.06
N SER A 127 17.59 -11.91 2.02
CA SER A 127 17.94 -12.65 0.82
C SER A 127 16.73 -13.02 -0.05
N ASN A 128 15.50 -12.83 0.46
CA ASN A 128 14.28 -13.17 -0.27
C ASN A 128 13.94 -12.07 -1.30
N PRO A 129 13.89 -12.39 -2.62
CA PRO A 129 13.55 -11.42 -3.67
C PRO A 129 12.06 -11.01 -3.67
N ASP A 130 11.18 -11.76 -3.00
CA ASP A 130 9.77 -11.39 -2.87
C ASP A 130 9.57 -10.23 -1.88
N SER A 131 10.52 -10.04 -0.96
CA SER A 131 10.50 -8.93 -0.01
C SER A 131 11.13 -7.68 -0.62
N VAL A 132 10.45 -6.56 -0.54
CA VAL A 132 10.99 -5.26 -0.95
C VAL A 132 11.86 -4.71 0.18
N LYS A 133 13.13 -4.41 -0.13
CA LYS A 133 14.04 -3.74 0.81
C LYS A 133 14.01 -2.25 0.57
N ILE A 134 13.98 -1.48 1.65
CA ILE A 134 14.12 -0.03 1.63
C ILE A 134 15.49 0.37 2.17
N ILE A 135 16.15 1.29 1.48
CA ILE A 135 17.35 1.96 1.94
C ILE A 135 16.96 3.36 2.38
N HIS A 136 17.31 3.72 3.60
CA HIS A 136 16.94 5.01 4.20
C HIS A 136 17.99 5.52 5.17
N ASN A 137 17.90 6.79 5.55
CA ASN A 137 18.78 7.43 6.55
C ASN A 137 18.08 7.65 7.91
N GLY A 138 16.97 6.93 8.16
CA GLY A 138 16.15 7.09 9.35
C GLY A 138 15.08 8.18 9.24
N GLN A 139 15.17 9.08 8.26
CA GLN A 139 14.21 10.16 8.03
C GLN A 139 13.54 10.06 6.65
N THR A 140 14.32 9.75 5.63
CA THR A 140 13.84 9.66 4.24
C THR A 140 14.35 8.42 3.55
N ALA A 141 13.50 7.86 2.66
CA ALA A 141 13.89 6.82 1.73
C ALA A 141 14.97 7.32 0.77
N LYS A 142 15.86 6.41 0.37
CA LYS A 142 16.92 6.65 -0.62
C LYS A 142 16.79 5.74 -1.83
N TRP A 143 16.30 4.51 -1.62
CA TRP A 143 16.08 3.55 -2.68
C TRP A 143 15.16 2.41 -2.21
N PHE A 144 14.59 1.71 -3.17
CA PHE A 144 13.82 0.47 -2.97
C PHE A 144 14.28 -0.58 -3.97
N GLY A 145 14.37 -1.84 -3.56
CA GLY A 145 14.72 -2.91 -4.48
C GLY A 145 14.40 -4.30 -3.92
N ARG A 146 13.99 -5.19 -4.82
CA ARG A 146 13.79 -6.61 -4.52
C ARG A 146 15.12 -7.34 -4.53
N GLY A 147 16.00 -7.01 -5.50
CA GLY A 147 17.31 -7.63 -5.67
C GLY A 147 18.36 -7.25 -4.63
N ILE A 148 18.08 -6.32 -3.73
CA ILE A 148 18.99 -5.95 -2.64
C ILE A 148 19.11 -7.13 -1.66
N THR A 149 20.34 -7.56 -1.37
CA THR A 149 20.64 -8.64 -0.42
C THR A 149 21.66 -8.20 0.61
N GLY A 150 21.54 -8.72 1.85
CA GLY A 150 22.50 -8.47 2.94
C GLY A 150 22.32 -7.15 3.68
N TYR A 151 21.52 -6.21 3.21
CA TYR A 151 21.22 -4.93 3.87
C TYR A 151 19.84 -4.41 3.52
N GLY A 152 19.42 -3.31 4.16
CA GLY A 152 18.09 -2.72 4.03
C GLY A 152 17.09 -3.28 5.04
N ASP A 153 15.99 -2.56 5.23
CA ASP A 153 14.87 -2.97 6.07
C ASP A 153 13.66 -3.35 5.21
N HIS A 154 12.65 -3.99 5.80
CA HIS A 154 11.47 -4.43 5.06
C HIS A 154 10.53 -3.24 4.80
N HIS A 155 10.31 -2.93 3.54
CA HIS A 155 9.33 -1.93 3.13
C HIS A 155 7.92 -2.50 3.25
N LEU A 156 7.01 -1.75 3.86
CA LEU A 156 5.59 -2.09 3.94
C LEU A 156 4.80 -1.33 2.88
N GLY A 157 3.85 -2.00 2.23
CA GLY A 157 3.00 -1.46 1.18
C GLY A 157 1.94 -0.47 1.69
N ILE A 158 2.32 0.45 2.58
CA ILE A 158 1.48 1.56 3.04
C ILE A 158 2.15 2.88 2.70
N TYR A 159 1.36 3.83 2.23
CA TYR A 159 1.84 5.16 1.87
C TYR A 159 0.91 6.25 2.39
N GLY A 160 1.47 7.41 2.67
CA GLY A 160 0.73 8.64 2.89
C GLY A 160 1.07 9.65 1.79
N TYR A 161 0.06 10.37 1.32
CA TYR A 161 0.21 11.42 0.30
C TYR A 161 -0.56 12.67 0.69
N ARG A 162 0.02 13.85 0.44
CA ARG A 162 -0.79 15.06 0.31
C ARG A 162 -1.52 15.02 -1.04
N ASN A 163 -2.73 15.54 -1.09
CA ASN A 163 -3.58 15.47 -2.28
C ASN A 163 -2.86 15.97 -3.54
N TYR A 164 -2.23 17.15 -3.48
CA TYR A 164 -1.59 17.75 -4.64
C TYR A 164 -0.48 16.89 -5.24
N ILE A 165 0.30 16.17 -4.40
CA ILE A 165 1.39 15.32 -4.88
C ILE A 165 0.84 14.01 -5.46
N LEU A 166 -0.21 13.44 -4.86
CA LEU A 166 -0.85 12.24 -5.38
C LEU A 166 -1.44 12.48 -6.78
N ASN A 167 -2.10 13.60 -6.98
CA ASN A 167 -2.67 13.98 -8.28
C ASN A 167 -1.60 14.22 -9.35
N ASP A 168 -0.38 14.60 -8.95
CA ASP A 168 0.73 14.82 -9.89
C ASP A 168 1.49 13.53 -10.25
N TYR A 169 1.18 12.39 -9.61
CA TYR A 169 1.89 11.12 -9.82
C TYR A 169 1.95 10.70 -11.30
N GLY A 170 0.85 10.85 -12.02
CA GLY A 170 0.77 10.50 -13.44
C GLY A 170 1.61 11.39 -14.38
N ASN A 171 2.01 12.58 -13.91
CA ASN A 171 2.84 13.54 -14.67
C ASN A 171 4.34 13.33 -14.43
N LEU A 172 4.72 12.53 -13.42
CA LEU A 172 6.13 12.25 -13.13
C LEU A 172 6.74 11.34 -14.20
N GLU A 173 8.02 11.59 -14.50
CA GLU A 173 8.76 10.76 -15.44
C GLU A 173 8.90 9.34 -14.93
N ARG A 174 8.66 8.37 -15.82
CA ARG A 174 8.80 6.96 -15.54
C ARG A 174 10.16 6.45 -16.02
N TYR A 175 10.92 5.90 -15.09
CA TYR A 175 12.25 5.37 -15.36
C TYR A 175 12.24 3.83 -15.46
N PRO A 176 13.21 3.22 -16.17
CA PRO A 176 13.25 1.78 -16.39
C PRO A 176 13.27 0.94 -15.11
N GLU A 177 13.89 1.44 -14.05
CA GLU A 177 14.04 0.70 -12.79
C GLU A 177 12.69 0.46 -12.09
N GLU A 178 11.72 1.39 -12.24
CA GLU A 178 10.35 1.19 -11.75
C GLU A 178 9.72 -0.06 -12.37
N GLU A 179 9.93 -0.26 -13.68
CA GLU A 179 9.37 -1.39 -14.42
C GLU A 179 10.15 -2.69 -14.15
N ILE A 180 11.49 -2.61 -14.10
CA ILE A 180 12.36 -3.76 -13.81
C ILE A 180 12.09 -4.32 -12.41
N GLU A 181 12.04 -3.46 -11.40
CA GLU A 181 11.79 -3.84 -10.01
C GLU A 181 10.31 -4.08 -9.72
N GLN A 182 9.41 -3.60 -10.59
CA GLN A 182 7.95 -3.57 -10.36
C GLN A 182 7.60 -2.87 -9.03
N LEU A 183 8.17 -1.68 -8.83
CA LEU A 183 8.06 -0.87 -7.62
C LEU A 183 7.63 0.55 -7.96
N GLU A 184 6.33 0.82 -7.86
CA GLU A 184 5.70 2.11 -8.18
C GLU A 184 6.26 3.29 -7.39
N GLN A 185 6.75 3.05 -6.18
CA GLN A 185 7.33 4.09 -5.32
C GLN A 185 8.70 4.59 -5.80
N LEU A 186 9.38 3.89 -6.71
CA LEU A 186 10.62 4.38 -7.31
C LEU A 186 10.37 5.64 -8.14
N ARG A 187 9.17 5.83 -8.71
CA ARG A 187 8.83 7.03 -9.46
C ARG A 187 9.00 8.29 -8.62
N TRP A 188 8.61 8.25 -7.33
CA TRP A 188 8.84 9.37 -6.43
C TRP A 188 10.33 9.66 -6.22
N ILE A 189 11.11 8.63 -5.92
CA ILE A 189 12.55 8.76 -5.63
C ILE A 189 13.32 9.27 -6.84
N GLN A 190 13.01 8.76 -8.03
CA GLN A 190 13.70 9.11 -9.27
C GLN A 190 13.31 10.48 -9.80
N ASN A 191 12.20 11.05 -9.34
CA ASN A 191 11.80 12.44 -9.59
C ASN A 191 12.12 13.38 -8.41
N ASP A 192 13.11 13.02 -7.56
CA ASP A 192 13.61 13.83 -6.44
C ASP A 192 12.56 14.21 -5.38
N VAL A 193 11.45 13.49 -5.33
CA VAL A 193 10.45 13.67 -4.28
C VAL A 193 10.95 13.08 -2.97
N LYS A 194 11.07 13.91 -1.94
CA LYS A 194 11.46 13.45 -0.60
C LYS A 194 10.34 12.63 0.02
N MET A 195 10.58 11.33 0.15
CA MET A 195 9.66 10.41 0.84
C MET A 195 10.12 10.22 2.29
N GLY A 196 9.30 10.68 3.23
CA GLY A 196 9.50 10.43 4.65
C GLY A 196 9.30 8.95 4.99
N VAL A 197 10.03 8.45 5.99
CA VAL A 197 9.91 7.05 6.44
C VAL A 197 9.65 6.98 7.93
N VAL A 198 8.81 6.03 8.35
CA VAL A 198 8.56 5.72 9.75
C VAL A 198 8.84 4.24 10.01
N GLU A 199 9.60 3.98 11.09
CA GLU A 199 9.82 2.63 11.61
C GLU A 199 8.58 2.18 12.39
N VAL A 200 8.07 0.99 12.09
CA VAL A 200 6.90 0.41 12.74
C VAL A 200 7.15 -1.05 13.11
N GLU A 201 6.43 -1.56 14.09
CA GLU A 201 6.39 -2.99 14.37
C GLU A 201 5.30 -3.63 13.51
N PHE A 202 5.69 -4.60 12.68
CA PHE A 202 4.79 -5.37 11.85
C PHE A 202 5.18 -6.85 11.87
N ASN A 203 4.31 -7.67 12.44
CA ASN A 203 4.48 -9.12 12.52
C ASN A 203 3.46 -9.87 11.63
N GLY A 204 2.73 -9.14 10.79
CA GLY A 204 1.73 -9.70 9.90
C GLY A 204 2.32 -10.30 8.62
N ILE A 205 1.42 -10.85 7.81
CA ILE A 205 1.73 -11.44 6.50
C ILE A 205 1.02 -10.62 5.41
N GLU A 206 1.78 -10.20 4.40
CA GLU A 206 1.22 -9.70 3.15
C GLU A 206 0.83 -10.88 2.25
N ILE A 207 -0.42 -10.92 1.80
CA ILE A 207 -0.95 -12.02 0.99
C ILE A 207 -0.64 -11.77 -0.49
N ASN A 208 0.48 -12.28 -0.96
CA ASN A 208 0.90 -12.18 -2.37
C ASN A 208 0.61 -13.46 -3.17
N THR A 209 0.63 -14.60 -2.50
CA THR A 209 0.45 -15.94 -3.09
C THR A 209 -0.55 -16.77 -2.28
N LYS A 210 -0.94 -17.95 -2.82
CA LYS A 210 -1.74 -18.93 -2.07
C LYS A 210 -0.98 -19.51 -0.88
N GLU A 211 0.34 -19.59 -0.97
CA GLU A 211 1.20 -20.03 0.12
C GLU A 211 1.16 -19.05 1.29
N ASP A 212 1.12 -17.73 1.02
CA ASP A 212 0.97 -16.71 2.07
C ASP A 212 -0.38 -16.82 2.76
N LEU A 213 -1.45 -17.02 2.00
CA LEU A 213 -2.79 -17.27 2.54
C LEU A 213 -2.78 -18.50 3.48
N ASN A 214 -2.19 -19.61 3.05
CA ASN A 214 -2.07 -20.82 3.86
C ASN A 214 -1.23 -20.63 5.12
N LYS A 215 -0.16 -19.81 5.05
CA LYS A 215 0.67 -19.45 6.21
C LYS A 215 -0.15 -18.62 7.20
N TRP A 216 -0.87 -17.62 6.69
CA TRP A 216 -1.71 -16.77 7.52
C TRP A 216 -2.75 -17.58 8.29
N GLN A 217 -3.47 -18.50 7.63
CA GLN A 217 -4.47 -19.39 8.25
C GLN A 217 -3.91 -20.34 9.32
N LYS A 218 -2.60 -20.62 9.30
CA LYS A 218 -1.94 -21.46 10.30
C LYS A 218 -1.45 -20.69 11.53
N GLN A 219 -1.42 -19.36 11.47
CA GLN A 219 -0.99 -18.50 12.59
C GLN A 219 -2.15 -18.12 13.51
N VAL A 220 -3.37 -18.30 13.05
CA VAL A 220 -4.62 -18.11 13.78
C VAL A 220 -5.11 -19.44 14.32
#